data_2a5f08e59c6a7d09332788d49b149e4a
#
_entry.id   2a5f08e59c6a7d09332788d49b149e4a
#
_cell.length_a   1.000
_cell.length_b   1.000
_cell.length_c   1.000
_cell.angle_alpha   90.00
_cell.angle_beta   90.00
_cell.angle_gamma   90.00
#
_symmetry.space_group_name_H-M   'P 1'
#
loop_
_entity.id
_entity.type
_entity.pdbx_description
1 polymer ?
#
loop_
_entity_poly.entity_id
_entity_poly.type
_entity_poly.pdbx_seq_one_letter_code
_entity_poly.pdbx_strand_id
1 'polypeptide(L)'
;MGLQPNISLAKQADVHTSRGVLTTAQLETNQADIYAVGDCAEVNGTLLPYVMPIMQQARALAKTLNGEHTAVHYPAMPVAVKTPAAPLTVLPAPIDVEVTWETEEFDDGMLAKAFDANGTLRGFVLLGATASKQRLTLTKQVPDLIPAAV
;
A
#
# COMPACT_ATOMS: atom_id res chain seq x y z
N MET A 1 -10.28 -6.19 13.53
CA MET A 1 -9.42 -7.36 13.24
C MET A 1 -8.90 -7.18 11.82
N GLY A 2 -7.59 -7.33 11.62
CA GLY A 2 -6.93 -7.25 10.31
C GLY A 2 -6.25 -8.57 9.98
N LEU A 3 -5.75 -8.71 8.74
CA LEU A 3 -4.93 -9.84 8.34
C LEU A 3 -3.61 -9.83 9.12
N GLN A 4 -3.21 -11.00 9.61
CA GLN A 4 -1.89 -11.23 10.19
C GLN A 4 -1.11 -12.16 9.26
N PRO A 5 0.08 -11.78 8.81
CA PRO A 5 0.93 -12.64 7.99
C PRO A 5 1.32 -13.91 8.75
N ASN A 6 1.27 -15.05 8.09
CA ASN A 6 1.85 -16.28 8.62
C ASN A 6 3.35 -16.31 8.30
N ILE A 7 4.17 -16.04 9.30
CA ILE A 7 5.64 -15.96 9.19
C ILE A 7 6.36 -17.12 9.86
N SER A 8 5.63 -18.17 10.27
CA SER A 8 6.20 -19.27 11.05
C SER A 8 7.28 -20.05 10.29
N LEU A 9 7.03 -20.34 9.00
CA LEU A 9 8.00 -21.02 8.13
C LEU A 9 9.26 -20.16 7.91
N ALA A 10 9.09 -18.87 7.67
CA ALA A 10 10.21 -17.94 7.50
C ALA A 10 11.12 -17.91 8.75
N LYS A 11 10.51 -17.86 9.95
CA LYS A 11 11.26 -17.92 11.22
C LYS A 11 12.04 -19.22 11.39
N GLN A 12 11.46 -20.37 10.99
CA GLN A 12 12.13 -21.66 11.06
C GLN A 12 13.31 -21.79 10.08
N ALA A 13 13.29 -20.99 9.02
CA ALA A 13 14.34 -20.93 8.01
C ALA A 13 15.35 -19.79 8.25
N ASP A 14 15.36 -19.19 9.43
CA ASP A 14 16.22 -18.05 9.79
C ASP A 14 16.09 -16.85 8.84
N VAL A 15 14.91 -16.71 8.22
CA VAL A 15 14.55 -15.51 7.45
C VAL A 15 14.09 -14.41 8.40
N HIS A 16 14.60 -13.20 8.24
CA HIS A 16 14.25 -12.07 9.08
C HIS A 16 12.78 -11.71 8.95
N THR A 17 12.13 -11.49 10.09
CA THR A 17 10.73 -11.14 10.17
C THR A 17 10.48 -10.02 11.17
N SER A 18 9.46 -9.19 10.90
CA SER A 18 8.87 -8.22 11.84
C SER A 18 7.36 -8.46 11.89
N ARG A 19 6.55 -7.59 11.34
CA ARG A 19 5.11 -7.82 11.10
C ARG A 19 4.88 -8.79 9.94
N GLY A 20 5.81 -8.83 8.98
CA GLY A 20 5.87 -9.71 7.83
C GLY A 20 7.28 -10.32 7.68
N VAL A 21 7.53 -10.93 6.54
CA VAL A 21 8.86 -11.34 6.09
C VAL A 21 9.57 -10.11 5.55
N LEU A 22 10.68 -9.73 6.17
CA LEU A 22 11.44 -8.54 5.78
C LEU A 22 12.12 -8.75 4.43
N THR A 23 11.91 -7.81 3.51
CA THR A 23 12.57 -7.80 2.21
C THR A 23 13.11 -6.42 1.85
N THR A 24 14.08 -6.40 0.95
CA THR A 24 14.49 -5.21 0.22
C THR A 24 13.40 -4.76 -0.76
N ALA A 25 13.60 -3.65 -1.46
CA ALA A 25 12.73 -3.23 -2.56
C ALA A 25 12.74 -4.24 -3.74
N GLN A 26 13.77 -5.06 -3.88
CA GLN A 26 13.88 -6.13 -4.87
C GLN A 26 13.20 -7.44 -4.43
N LEU A 27 12.51 -7.42 -3.28
CA LEU A 27 11.84 -8.55 -2.66
C LEU A 27 12.78 -9.64 -2.12
N GLU A 28 14.08 -9.36 -2.03
CA GLU A 28 15.09 -10.24 -1.48
C GLU A 28 15.03 -10.25 0.04
N THR A 29 15.13 -11.44 0.64
CA THR A 29 15.27 -11.60 2.09
C THR A 29 16.74 -11.51 2.51
N ASN A 30 17.02 -11.70 3.80
CA ASN A 30 18.41 -11.85 4.29
C ASN A 30 19.08 -13.19 3.87
N GLN A 31 18.31 -14.16 3.39
CA GLN A 31 18.83 -15.42 2.89
C GLN A 31 18.99 -15.32 1.37
N ALA A 32 20.15 -15.73 0.86
CA ALA A 32 20.44 -15.69 -0.58
C ALA A 32 19.44 -16.53 -1.37
N ASP A 33 19.01 -16.04 -2.53
CA ASP A 33 18.08 -16.69 -3.45
C ASP A 33 16.68 -16.96 -2.87
N ILE A 34 16.36 -16.36 -1.70
CA ILE A 34 15.02 -16.43 -1.10
C ILE A 34 14.34 -15.08 -1.20
N TYR A 35 13.18 -15.09 -1.84
CA TYR A 35 12.31 -13.92 -2.05
C TYR A 35 10.98 -14.09 -1.31
N ALA A 36 10.36 -12.98 -0.92
CA ALA A 36 9.00 -13.02 -0.38
C ALA A 36 8.08 -12.07 -1.14
N VAL A 37 6.87 -12.56 -1.44
CA VAL A 37 5.81 -11.81 -2.13
C VAL A 37 4.45 -12.10 -1.49
N GLY A 38 3.50 -11.22 -1.72
CA GLY A 38 2.13 -11.37 -1.24
C GLY A 38 1.90 -10.75 0.13
N ASP A 39 0.84 -11.18 0.78
CA ASP A 39 0.37 -10.61 2.05
C ASP A 39 1.36 -10.76 3.21
N CYS A 40 2.32 -11.69 3.09
CA CYS A 40 3.36 -11.89 4.10
C CYS A 40 4.60 -11.02 3.90
N ALA A 41 4.81 -10.40 2.74
CA ALA A 41 6.00 -9.62 2.46
C ALA A 41 5.93 -8.22 3.08
N GLU A 42 6.92 -7.86 3.88
CA GLU A 42 7.14 -6.53 4.44
C GLU A 42 8.28 -5.86 3.65
N VAL A 43 7.92 -5.14 2.58
CA VAL A 43 8.85 -4.55 1.63
C VAL A 43 9.32 -3.19 2.15
N ASN A 44 10.62 -3.02 2.40
CA ASN A 44 11.19 -1.79 3.00
C ASN A 44 10.38 -1.29 4.21
N GLY A 45 9.98 -2.19 5.11
CA GLY A 45 9.19 -1.86 6.30
C GLY A 45 7.70 -1.61 6.03
N THR A 46 7.24 -1.73 4.78
CA THR A 46 5.85 -1.52 4.38
C THR A 46 5.13 -2.84 4.18
N LEU A 47 4.10 -3.10 4.97
CA LEU A 47 3.24 -4.28 4.89
C LEU A 47 1.86 -3.88 4.36
N LEU A 48 1.48 -4.37 3.18
CA LEU A 48 0.24 -4.04 2.48
C LEU A 48 -0.50 -5.32 2.06
N PRO A 49 -1.29 -5.95 2.95
CA PRO A 49 -1.91 -7.25 2.69
C PRO A 49 -3.21 -7.11 1.87
N TYR A 50 -3.08 -6.73 0.60
CA TYR A 50 -4.19 -6.66 -0.38
C TYR A 50 -3.66 -6.81 -1.82
N VAL A 51 -4.56 -6.97 -2.78
CA VAL A 51 -4.22 -7.46 -4.13
C VAL A 51 -3.30 -6.53 -4.94
N MET A 52 -3.48 -5.21 -4.85
CA MET A 52 -2.73 -4.29 -5.72
C MET A 52 -1.21 -4.33 -5.49
N PRO A 53 -0.70 -4.31 -4.23
CA PRO A 53 0.72 -4.50 -3.96
C PRO A 53 1.26 -5.82 -4.50
N ILE A 54 0.52 -6.92 -4.38
CA ILE A 54 0.94 -8.24 -4.88
C ILE A 54 1.22 -8.19 -6.39
N MET A 55 0.39 -7.49 -7.15
CA MET A 55 0.60 -7.34 -8.60
C MET A 55 1.88 -6.55 -8.94
N GLN A 56 2.23 -5.55 -8.14
CA GLN A 56 3.48 -4.80 -8.30
C GLN A 56 4.69 -5.68 -7.94
N GLN A 57 4.60 -6.40 -6.82
CA GLN A 57 5.63 -7.36 -6.38
C GLN A 57 5.89 -8.44 -7.46
N ALA A 58 4.83 -9.05 -7.96
CA ALA A 58 4.95 -10.10 -8.98
C ALA A 58 5.64 -9.60 -10.25
N ARG A 59 5.31 -8.38 -10.71
CA ARG A 59 5.96 -7.78 -11.89
C ARG A 59 7.44 -7.50 -11.66
N ALA A 60 7.80 -6.94 -10.49
CA ALA A 60 9.19 -6.66 -10.15
C ALA A 60 10.00 -7.95 -10.00
N LEU A 61 9.47 -8.94 -9.26
CA LEU A 61 10.14 -10.21 -9.06
C LEU A 61 10.34 -10.99 -10.37
N ALA A 62 9.34 -10.99 -11.27
CA ALA A 62 9.47 -11.65 -12.56
C ALA A 62 10.63 -11.08 -13.38
N LYS A 63 10.87 -9.78 -13.34
CA LYS A 63 12.02 -9.13 -13.99
C LYS A 63 13.32 -9.50 -13.29
N THR A 64 13.37 -9.42 -11.97
CA THR A 64 14.55 -9.80 -11.17
C THR A 64 14.98 -11.23 -11.45
N LEU A 65 14.06 -12.18 -11.47
CA LEU A 65 14.34 -13.60 -11.76
C LEU A 65 14.80 -13.85 -13.23
N ASN A 66 14.52 -12.90 -14.13
CA ASN A 66 15.06 -12.91 -15.50
C ASN A 66 16.37 -12.12 -15.65
N GLY A 67 17.00 -11.72 -14.55
CA GLY A 67 18.31 -11.05 -14.56
C GLY A 67 18.23 -9.51 -14.59
N GLU A 68 17.03 -8.90 -14.61
CA GLU A 68 16.84 -7.46 -14.51
C GLU A 68 16.46 -7.08 -13.07
N HIS A 69 17.44 -6.80 -12.20
CA HIS A 69 17.22 -6.42 -10.81
C HIS A 69 16.28 -5.22 -10.71
N THR A 70 15.02 -5.48 -10.40
CA THR A 70 13.95 -4.48 -10.45
C THR A 70 13.36 -4.24 -9.06
N ALA A 71 13.43 -3.00 -8.59
CA ALA A 71 12.77 -2.60 -7.36
C ALA A 71 11.24 -2.54 -7.54
N VAL A 72 10.51 -2.90 -6.50
CA VAL A 72 9.07 -2.68 -6.44
C VAL A 72 8.77 -1.20 -6.40
N HIS A 73 7.81 -0.77 -7.21
CA HIS A 73 7.20 0.55 -7.16
C HIS A 73 5.79 0.44 -6.58
N TYR A 74 5.52 1.19 -5.51
CA TYR A 74 4.19 1.30 -4.94
C TYR A 74 3.63 2.71 -5.13
N PRO A 75 2.83 2.94 -6.18
CA PRO A 75 2.07 4.18 -6.30
C PRO A 75 1.00 4.26 -5.20
N ALA A 76 0.32 5.38 -5.12
CA ALA A 76 -0.89 5.47 -4.30
C ALA A 76 -1.95 4.45 -4.80
N MET A 77 -2.38 3.56 -3.91
CA MET A 77 -3.27 2.43 -4.23
C MET A 77 -4.53 2.45 -3.35
N PRO A 78 -5.54 3.28 -3.69
CA PRO A 78 -6.78 3.34 -2.92
C PRO A 78 -7.55 2.02 -3.00
N VAL A 79 -8.10 1.60 -1.86
CA VAL A 79 -8.87 0.37 -1.70
C VAL A 79 -10.35 0.69 -1.80
N ALA A 80 -11.05 0.06 -2.74
CA ALA A 80 -12.50 0.06 -2.79
C ALA A 80 -13.05 -0.97 -1.80
N VAL A 81 -13.76 -0.51 -0.80
CA VAL A 81 -14.42 -1.37 0.19
C VAL A 81 -15.79 -1.78 -0.36
N LYS A 82 -16.02 -3.09 -0.42
CA LYS A 82 -17.29 -3.63 -0.94
C LYS A 82 -18.39 -3.53 0.13
N THR A 83 -19.06 -2.39 0.17
CA THR A 83 -20.23 -2.15 1.03
C THR A 83 -21.48 -2.04 0.18
N PRO A 84 -22.60 -2.76 0.53
CA PRO A 84 -23.85 -2.66 -0.24
C PRO A 84 -24.53 -1.30 -0.11
N ALA A 85 -24.35 -0.60 1.02
CA ALA A 85 -25.08 0.62 1.34
C ALA A 85 -24.64 1.85 0.52
N ALA A 86 -23.33 2.00 0.32
CA ALA A 86 -22.76 3.10 -0.45
C ALA A 86 -21.34 2.76 -0.95
N PRO A 87 -20.89 3.29 -2.11
CA PRO A 87 -19.52 3.16 -2.54
C PRO A 87 -18.59 3.78 -1.50
N LEU A 88 -17.57 3.03 -1.09
CA LEU A 88 -16.54 3.51 -0.17
C LEU A 88 -15.15 3.24 -0.76
N THR A 89 -14.33 4.27 -0.86
CA THR A 89 -12.92 4.14 -1.25
C THR A 89 -12.04 4.78 -0.18
N VAL A 90 -10.98 4.09 0.22
CA VAL A 90 -10.06 4.55 1.25
C VAL A 90 -8.63 4.46 0.75
N LEU A 91 -7.88 5.54 0.89
CA LEU A 91 -6.43 5.56 0.85
C LEU A 91 -5.96 6.06 2.22
N PRO A 92 -5.48 5.17 3.11
CA PRO A 92 -5.05 5.59 4.44
C PRO A 92 -3.80 6.47 4.35
N ALA A 93 -3.71 7.48 5.21
CA ALA A 93 -2.46 8.19 5.42
C ALA A 93 -1.44 7.26 6.11
N PRO A 94 -0.12 7.43 5.88
CA PRO A 94 0.92 6.69 6.59
C PRO A 94 0.80 6.91 8.11
N ILE A 95 1.05 5.85 8.90
CA ILE A 95 0.87 5.87 10.36
C ILE A 95 1.89 6.79 11.05
N ASP A 96 3.06 6.94 10.45
CA ASP A 96 4.20 7.72 10.94
C ASP A 96 4.16 9.20 10.54
N VAL A 97 3.11 9.62 9.83
CA VAL A 97 2.91 11.01 9.38
C VAL A 97 1.74 11.62 10.11
N GLU A 98 1.98 12.72 10.83
CA GLU A 98 0.92 13.52 11.42
C GLU A 98 0.13 14.25 10.34
N VAL A 99 -1.20 14.13 10.38
CA VAL A 99 -2.07 14.69 9.36
C VAL A 99 -3.24 15.46 9.97
N THR A 100 -3.66 16.52 9.26
CA THR A 100 -4.91 17.22 9.51
C THR A 100 -5.96 16.79 8.48
N TRP A 101 -7.17 16.50 8.95
CA TRP A 101 -8.28 16.09 8.10
C TRP A 101 -9.16 17.28 7.71
N GLU A 102 -9.42 17.42 6.41
CA GLU A 102 -10.44 18.28 5.84
C GLU A 102 -11.60 17.44 5.33
N THR A 103 -12.83 17.85 5.63
CA THR A 103 -14.04 17.12 5.23
C THR A 103 -14.98 17.99 4.41
N GLU A 104 -15.64 17.39 3.44
CA GLU A 104 -16.69 17.99 2.61
C GLU A 104 -17.88 17.03 2.58
N GLU A 105 -19.07 17.51 2.94
CA GLU A 105 -20.29 16.71 2.96
C GLU A 105 -21.10 16.89 1.66
N PHE A 106 -21.73 15.80 1.22
CA PHE A 106 -22.63 15.75 0.07
C PHE A 106 -23.95 15.09 0.49
N ASP A 107 -25.01 15.25 -0.29
CA ASP A 107 -26.31 14.64 0.00
C ASP A 107 -26.24 13.10 0.06
N ASP A 108 -25.30 12.49 -0.66
CA ASP A 108 -25.11 11.02 -0.77
C ASP A 108 -23.86 10.49 -0.05
N GLY A 109 -23.15 11.33 0.71
CA GLY A 109 -21.95 10.90 1.42
C GLY A 109 -20.98 12.02 1.79
N MET A 110 -19.68 11.70 1.81
CA MET A 110 -18.64 12.65 2.20
C MET A 110 -17.29 12.37 1.53
N LEU A 111 -16.48 13.41 1.45
CA LEU A 111 -15.06 13.36 1.14
C LEU A 111 -14.26 13.79 2.37
N ALA A 112 -13.25 13.00 2.75
CA ALA A 112 -12.26 13.41 3.73
C ALA A 112 -10.86 13.34 3.11
N LYS A 113 -10.04 14.36 3.31
CA LYS A 113 -8.67 14.49 2.82
C LYS A 113 -7.71 14.69 3.98
N ALA A 114 -6.63 13.94 4.02
CA ALA A 114 -5.58 14.03 5.03
C ALA A 114 -4.37 14.76 4.47
N PHE A 115 -4.00 15.88 5.06
CA PHE A 115 -2.84 16.67 4.65
C PHE A 115 -1.77 16.65 5.74
N ASP A 116 -0.50 16.53 5.34
CA ASP A 116 0.61 16.72 6.27
C ASP A 116 0.88 18.23 6.55
N ALA A 117 1.85 18.52 7.42
CA ALA A 117 2.22 19.87 7.80
C ALA A 117 2.69 20.75 6.62
N ASN A 118 3.08 20.15 5.51
CA ASN A 118 3.50 20.84 4.28
C ASN A 118 2.34 21.06 3.29
N GLY A 119 1.11 20.64 3.65
CA GLY A 119 -0.05 20.70 2.77
C GLY A 119 -0.05 19.61 1.68
N THR A 120 0.77 18.58 1.80
CA THR A 120 0.77 17.45 0.87
C THR A 120 -0.37 16.48 1.23
N LEU A 121 -1.18 16.10 0.23
CA LEU A 121 -2.22 15.08 0.42
C LEU A 121 -1.58 13.72 0.69
N ARG A 122 -1.89 13.11 1.85
CA ARG A 122 -1.33 11.83 2.30
C ARG A 122 -2.32 10.69 2.29
N GLY A 123 -3.62 11.00 2.28
CA GLY A 123 -4.67 10.02 2.25
C GLY A 123 -6.03 10.63 2.02
N PHE A 124 -7.03 9.79 1.76
CA PHE A 124 -8.41 10.26 1.59
C PHE A 124 -9.43 9.15 1.84
N VAL A 125 -10.65 9.56 2.15
CA VAL A 125 -11.83 8.69 2.24
C VAL A 125 -12.91 9.27 1.34
N LEU A 126 -13.51 8.45 0.48
CA LEU A 126 -14.60 8.80 -0.41
C LEU A 126 -15.79 7.91 -0.07
N LEU A 127 -16.86 8.49 0.43
CA LEU A 127 -18.13 7.81 0.69
C LEU A 127 -19.19 8.40 -0.24
N GLY A 128 -19.95 7.55 -0.91
CA GLY A 128 -21.01 7.94 -1.83
C GLY A 128 -20.55 8.11 -3.29
N ALA A 129 -21.49 8.20 -4.19
CA ALA A 129 -21.24 8.30 -5.63
C ALA A 129 -20.60 9.63 -6.02
N THR A 130 -21.02 10.73 -5.38
CA THR A 130 -20.49 12.08 -5.65
C THR A 130 -19.02 12.18 -5.29
N ALA A 131 -18.62 11.79 -4.08
CA ALA A 131 -17.23 11.79 -3.65
C ALA A 131 -16.38 10.83 -4.53
N SER A 132 -16.91 9.68 -4.91
CA SER A 132 -16.19 8.66 -5.71
C SER A 132 -15.71 9.17 -7.08
N LYS A 133 -16.34 10.20 -7.64
CA LYS A 133 -15.90 10.84 -8.90
C LYS A 133 -14.50 11.47 -8.78
N GLN A 134 -14.07 11.85 -7.58
CA GLN A 134 -12.78 12.48 -7.34
C GLN A 134 -11.63 11.48 -7.17
N ARG A 135 -11.90 10.17 -7.13
CA ARG A 135 -10.91 9.12 -6.85
C ARG A 135 -9.63 9.25 -7.70
N LEU A 136 -9.77 9.33 -9.02
CA LEU A 136 -8.60 9.37 -9.92
C LEU A 136 -7.77 10.64 -9.75
N THR A 137 -8.42 11.77 -9.54
CA THR A 137 -7.76 13.07 -9.33
C THR A 137 -6.97 13.06 -8.04
N LEU A 138 -7.58 12.62 -6.94
CA LEU A 138 -6.93 12.58 -5.62
C LEU A 138 -5.81 11.54 -5.58
N THR A 139 -6.01 10.37 -6.20
CA THR A 139 -4.95 9.34 -6.26
C THR A 139 -3.66 9.86 -6.89
N LYS A 140 -3.75 10.71 -7.91
CA LYS A 140 -2.59 11.30 -8.58
C LYS A 140 -1.88 12.39 -7.76
N GLN A 141 -2.53 12.92 -6.73
CA GLN A 141 -1.97 13.96 -5.85
C GLN A 141 -1.23 13.36 -4.66
N VAL A 142 -1.54 12.11 -4.30
CA VAL A 142 -0.84 11.43 -3.20
C VAL A 142 0.49 10.89 -3.70
N PRO A 143 1.62 11.18 -2.99
CA PRO A 143 2.92 10.63 -3.33
C PRO A 143 2.95 9.10 -3.32
N ASP A 144 3.87 8.52 -4.08
CA ASP A 144 4.12 7.09 -4.09
C ASP A 144 4.52 6.61 -2.69
N LEU A 145 4.03 5.42 -2.31
CA LEU A 145 4.38 4.77 -1.04
C LEU A 145 5.83 4.24 -1.07
N ILE A 146 6.22 3.66 -2.21
CA ILE A 146 7.61 3.32 -2.53
C ILE A 146 7.86 3.88 -3.93
N PRO A 147 8.71 4.91 -4.07
CA PRO A 147 8.96 5.53 -5.36
C PRO A 147 9.67 4.55 -6.31
N ALA A 148 9.52 4.79 -7.62
CA ALA A 148 10.31 4.08 -8.62
C ALA A 148 11.81 4.33 -8.38
N ALA A 149 12.63 3.30 -8.57
CA ALA A 149 14.09 3.50 -8.59
C ALA A 149 14.44 4.42 -9.77
N VAL A 150 15.26 5.43 -9.49
CA VAL A 150 15.79 6.39 -10.48
C VAL A 150 16.93 5.74 -11.28
#